data_03842b484cc2a26718eadc723795c9a2
#
_entry.id   03842b484cc2a26718eadc723795c9a2
#
_cell.length_a   1.000
_cell.length_b   1.000
_cell.length_c   1.000
_cell.angle_alpha   90.00
_cell.angle_beta   90.00
_cell.angle_gamma   90.00
#
_symmetry.space_group_name_H-M   'P 1'
#
loop_
_entity.id
_entity.type
_entity.pdbx_description
1 polymer ?
#
loop_
_entity_poly.entity_id
_entity_poly.type
_entity_poly.pdbx_seq_one_letter_code
_entity_poly.pdbx_strand_id
1 'polypeptide(L)'
;MKNYSSILIIYNPSAMKGKINEFIPKIKQRLLLRFSQVDAMYSANTNGAENLAFKFASKYDVVVSCGGDGTLHEVVNGVMKSGANPVIGVLPCGNCNDVAMSLGIPKKLDKAIDCLLRMNTTNYDIMFDGKEYITYSIATGYLVKSTYSATEKSKQKFGRFAYFISALKCLFKLESIPVTITCDGTRYHNKIAYLMFLNGENAGGFKLVKDADVGNGKVKFVMIKRTNAFINFLTFIKMFMFGVKSIRKHKSVIIREVQNFEIENHANASFILDGEKIKFLKKSVQVLEGVTIIKK
;
A
#
# COMPACT_ATOMS: atom_id res chain seq x y z
N MET A 1 -2.45 -16.23 -26.02
CA MET A 1 -2.82 -15.14 -25.09
C MET A 1 -4.17 -15.46 -24.49
N LYS A 2 -4.34 -15.33 -23.17
CA LYS A 2 -5.68 -15.42 -22.55
C LYS A 2 -6.57 -14.33 -23.13
N ASN A 3 -7.74 -14.70 -23.62
CA ASN A 3 -8.71 -13.73 -24.15
C ASN A 3 -9.55 -13.24 -22.98
N TYR A 4 -9.26 -12.04 -22.47
CA TYR A 4 -10.02 -11.41 -21.40
C TYR A 4 -11.20 -10.65 -22.05
N SER A 5 -12.42 -11.02 -21.71
CA SER A 5 -13.65 -10.51 -22.33
C SER A 5 -14.52 -9.67 -21.39
N SER A 6 -14.40 -9.89 -20.07
CA SER A 6 -15.25 -9.25 -19.07
C SER A 6 -14.43 -8.49 -18.01
N ILE A 7 -14.91 -7.29 -17.65
CA ILE A 7 -14.25 -6.43 -16.69
C ILE A 7 -15.28 -5.77 -15.76
N LEU A 8 -15.02 -5.85 -14.46
CA LEU A 8 -15.79 -5.18 -13.42
C LEU A 8 -14.99 -4.03 -12.83
N ILE A 9 -15.56 -2.84 -12.80
CA ILE A 9 -15.01 -1.67 -12.13
C ILE A 9 -15.69 -1.51 -10.77
N ILE A 10 -14.93 -1.65 -9.68
CA ILE A 10 -15.41 -1.35 -8.33
C ILE A 10 -14.83 0.02 -7.95
N TYR A 11 -15.69 1.01 -7.73
CA TYR A 11 -15.25 2.37 -7.51
C TYR A 11 -15.77 2.98 -6.21
N ASN A 12 -14.94 3.82 -5.59
CA ASN A 12 -15.32 4.57 -4.41
C ASN A 12 -15.96 5.90 -4.85
N PRO A 13 -17.24 6.17 -4.49
CA PRO A 13 -17.93 7.39 -4.90
C PRO A 13 -17.26 8.68 -4.38
N SER A 14 -16.50 8.61 -3.29
CA SER A 14 -15.72 9.75 -2.75
C SER A 14 -14.42 10.02 -3.51
N ALA A 15 -14.02 9.13 -4.44
CA ALA A 15 -12.80 9.31 -5.23
C ALA A 15 -12.86 10.59 -6.09
N MET A 16 -11.68 11.15 -6.41
CA MET A 16 -11.57 12.40 -7.17
C MET A 16 -12.40 13.56 -6.55
N LYS A 17 -12.44 13.63 -5.21
CA LYS A 17 -13.26 14.63 -4.46
C LYS A 17 -14.76 14.53 -4.77
N GLY A 18 -15.28 13.31 -4.93
CA GLY A 18 -16.69 13.03 -5.23
C GLY A 18 -17.09 13.10 -6.70
N LYS A 19 -16.14 13.40 -7.61
CA LYS A 19 -16.44 13.56 -9.04
C LYS A 19 -16.30 12.29 -9.87
N ILE A 20 -15.92 11.18 -9.28
CA ILE A 20 -15.66 9.94 -10.04
C ILE A 20 -16.86 9.48 -10.88
N ASN A 21 -18.09 9.69 -10.39
CA ASN A 21 -19.31 9.32 -11.10
C ASN A 21 -19.40 9.97 -12.50
N GLU A 22 -18.86 11.19 -12.68
CA GLU A 22 -18.84 11.89 -13.96
C GLU A 22 -17.90 11.21 -14.98
N PHE A 23 -16.91 10.47 -14.49
CA PHE A 23 -15.90 9.79 -15.33
C PHE A 23 -16.24 8.34 -15.65
N ILE A 24 -17.11 7.68 -14.87
CA ILE A 24 -17.47 6.26 -15.09
C ILE A 24 -17.98 6.00 -16.51
N PRO A 25 -18.89 6.80 -17.11
CA PRO A 25 -19.33 6.57 -18.48
C PRO A 25 -18.17 6.59 -19.48
N LYS A 26 -17.26 7.54 -19.38
CA LYS A 26 -16.07 7.65 -20.22
C LYS A 26 -15.13 6.45 -20.05
N ILE A 27 -14.92 6.01 -18.80
CA ILE A 27 -14.09 4.83 -18.51
C ILE A 27 -14.69 3.59 -19.17
N LYS A 28 -15.98 3.36 -19.00
CA LYS A 28 -16.70 2.24 -19.62
C LYS A 28 -16.58 2.27 -21.15
N GLN A 29 -16.85 3.41 -21.77
CA GLN A 29 -16.75 3.56 -23.23
C GLN A 29 -15.35 3.20 -23.76
N ARG A 30 -14.29 3.62 -23.07
CA ARG A 30 -12.93 3.28 -23.48
C ARG A 30 -12.59 1.81 -23.30
N LEU A 31 -13.06 1.19 -22.20
CA LEU A 31 -12.81 -0.23 -21.96
C LEU A 31 -13.58 -1.14 -22.90
N LEU A 32 -14.75 -0.72 -23.41
CA LEU A 32 -15.49 -1.42 -24.48
C LEU A 32 -14.74 -1.53 -25.81
N LEU A 33 -13.64 -0.80 -25.99
CA LEU A 33 -12.74 -0.99 -27.14
C LEU A 33 -12.01 -2.34 -27.09
N ARG A 34 -11.93 -2.98 -25.94
CA ARG A 34 -11.23 -4.26 -25.76
C ARG A 34 -12.10 -5.34 -25.12
N PHE A 35 -12.96 -4.99 -24.18
CA PHE A 35 -13.77 -5.94 -23.42
C PHE A 35 -15.20 -5.93 -23.97
N SER A 36 -15.78 -7.12 -24.17
CA SER A 36 -17.16 -7.25 -24.62
C SER A 36 -18.17 -6.93 -23.51
N GLN A 37 -17.78 -7.11 -22.25
CA GLN A 37 -18.60 -6.79 -21.08
C GLN A 37 -17.84 -5.86 -20.15
N VAL A 38 -18.44 -4.70 -19.83
CA VAL A 38 -17.88 -3.69 -18.91
C VAL A 38 -18.94 -3.25 -17.92
N ASP A 39 -18.79 -3.68 -16.66
CA ASP A 39 -19.68 -3.32 -15.59
C ASP A 39 -19.00 -2.39 -14.58
N ALA A 40 -19.79 -1.57 -13.88
CA ALA A 40 -19.29 -0.68 -12.84
C ALA A 40 -20.25 -0.71 -11.64
N MET A 41 -19.66 -0.89 -10.46
CA MET A 41 -20.39 -0.93 -9.19
C MET A 41 -19.70 0.01 -8.19
N TYR A 42 -20.50 0.79 -7.46
CA TYR A 42 -19.97 1.68 -6.44
C TYR A 42 -19.96 1.00 -5.06
N SER A 43 -18.90 1.25 -4.30
CA SER A 43 -18.81 0.81 -2.90
C SER A 43 -19.57 1.77 -2.00
N ALA A 44 -20.69 1.32 -1.45
CA ALA A 44 -21.60 2.20 -0.70
C ALA A 44 -21.15 2.50 0.75
N ASN A 45 -20.45 1.56 1.39
CA ASN A 45 -20.09 1.62 2.83
C ASN A 45 -18.67 1.13 3.07
N THR A 46 -18.21 1.20 4.31
CA THR A 46 -16.97 0.52 4.76
C THR A 46 -17.04 -0.96 4.39
N ASN A 47 -15.98 -1.51 3.86
CA ASN A 47 -15.88 -2.85 3.28
C ASN A 47 -16.82 -3.10 2.08
N GLY A 48 -17.38 -2.04 1.49
CA GLY A 48 -18.27 -2.17 0.34
C GLY A 48 -17.56 -2.72 -0.88
N ALA A 49 -16.33 -2.30 -1.13
CA ALA A 49 -15.52 -2.80 -2.25
C ALA A 49 -15.06 -4.25 -2.02
N GLU A 50 -14.75 -4.65 -0.78
CA GLU A 50 -14.44 -6.03 -0.40
C GLU A 50 -15.63 -6.97 -0.68
N ASN A 51 -16.83 -6.61 -0.22
CA ASN A 51 -18.03 -7.40 -0.41
C ASN A 51 -18.38 -7.56 -1.90
N LEU A 52 -18.23 -6.49 -2.70
CA LEU A 52 -18.44 -6.56 -4.15
C LEU A 52 -17.40 -7.47 -4.83
N ALA A 53 -16.13 -7.30 -4.49
CA ALA A 53 -15.07 -8.15 -5.02
C ALA A 53 -15.28 -9.61 -4.65
N PHE A 54 -15.57 -9.92 -3.37
CA PHE A 54 -15.87 -11.27 -2.92
C PHE A 54 -17.02 -11.92 -3.70
N LYS A 55 -18.12 -11.18 -3.91
CA LYS A 55 -19.33 -11.70 -4.57
C LYS A 55 -19.15 -11.88 -6.08
N PHE A 56 -18.36 -11.06 -6.71
CA PHE A 56 -18.33 -10.96 -8.18
C PHE A 56 -17.00 -11.36 -8.82
N ALA A 57 -15.90 -11.52 -8.06
CA ALA A 57 -14.58 -11.82 -8.62
C ALA A 57 -14.56 -13.04 -9.55
N SER A 58 -15.33 -14.09 -9.23
CA SER A 58 -15.40 -15.30 -10.06
C SER A 58 -16.18 -15.14 -11.38
N LYS A 59 -16.88 -14.02 -11.57
CA LYS A 59 -17.74 -13.78 -12.75
C LYS A 59 -17.07 -12.92 -13.82
N TYR A 60 -15.89 -12.37 -13.53
CA TYR A 60 -15.18 -11.47 -14.42
C TYR A 60 -13.73 -11.90 -14.60
N ASP A 61 -13.21 -11.70 -15.81
CA ASP A 61 -11.80 -11.96 -16.10
C ASP A 61 -10.89 -10.92 -15.42
N VAL A 62 -11.41 -9.68 -15.29
CA VAL A 62 -10.66 -8.55 -14.71
C VAL A 62 -11.53 -7.83 -13.68
N VAL A 63 -10.96 -7.55 -12.50
CA VAL A 63 -11.59 -6.71 -11.47
C VAL A 63 -10.72 -5.46 -11.26
N VAL A 64 -11.30 -4.29 -11.46
CA VAL A 64 -10.59 -3.01 -11.37
C VAL A 64 -10.98 -2.28 -10.09
N SER A 65 -9.96 -1.96 -9.27
CA SER A 65 -10.12 -1.01 -8.18
C SER A 65 -9.99 0.41 -8.72
N CYS A 66 -11.06 1.20 -8.63
CA CYS A 66 -11.08 2.61 -9.01
C CYS A 66 -11.25 3.49 -7.77
N GLY A 67 -10.12 3.85 -7.17
CA GLY A 67 -10.08 4.58 -5.91
C GLY A 67 -8.66 4.86 -5.44
N GLY A 68 -8.48 4.94 -4.13
CA GLY A 68 -7.16 5.02 -3.49
C GLY A 68 -6.67 3.65 -3.01
N ASP A 69 -5.56 3.67 -2.25
CA ASP A 69 -4.96 2.44 -1.70
C ASP A 69 -5.92 1.65 -0.80
N GLY A 70 -6.78 2.33 -0.02
CA GLY A 70 -7.81 1.67 0.78
C GLY A 70 -8.86 0.92 -0.06
N THR A 71 -9.31 1.50 -1.18
CA THR A 71 -10.23 0.80 -2.09
C THR A 71 -9.56 -0.41 -2.73
N LEU A 72 -8.27 -0.31 -3.06
CA LEU A 72 -7.50 -1.43 -3.59
C LEU A 72 -7.32 -2.52 -2.53
N HIS A 73 -7.02 -2.15 -1.29
CA HIS A 73 -6.94 -3.07 -0.16
C HIS A 73 -8.24 -3.89 0.00
N GLU A 74 -9.40 -3.21 0.01
CA GLU A 74 -10.69 -3.89 0.07
C GLU A 74 -10.93 -4.83 -1.13
N VAL A 75 -10.63 -4.38 -2.36
CA VAL A 75 -10.78 -5.23 -3.57
C VAL A 75 -9.90 -6.46 -3.51
N VAL A 76 -8.63 -6.31 -3.13
CA VAL A 76 -7.69 -7.43 -2.98
C VAL A 76 -8.18 -8.42 -1.92
N ASN A 77 -8.61 -7.92 -0.75
CA ASN A 77 -9.17 -8.78 0.30
C ASN A 77 -10.38 -9.56 -0.18
N GLY A 78 -11.31 -8.92 -0.89
CA GLY A 78 -12.48 -9.59 -1.43
C GLY A 78 -12.13 -10.66 -2.47
N VAL A 79 -11.19 -10.36 -3.37
CA VAL A 79 -10.71 -11.34 -4.36
C VAL A 79 -10.03 -12.52 -3.68
N MET A 80 -9.10 -12.28 -2.75
CA MET A 80 -8.37 -13.35 -2.04
C MET A 80 -9.32 -14.23 -1.23
N LYS A 81 -10.27 -13.62 -0.51
CA LYS A 81 -11.27 -14.35 0.29
C LYS A 81 -12.25 -15.16 -0.58
N SER A 82 -12.52 -14.74 -1.81
CA SER A 82 -13.40 -15.46 -2.73
C SER A 82 -12.79 -16.74 -3.31
N GLY A 83 -11.48 -16.90 -3.23
CA GLY A 83 -10.74 -17.98 -3.90
C GLY A 83 -10.70 -17.87 -5.42
N ALA A 84 -11.29 -16.81 -6.02
CA ALA A 84 -11.22 -16.53 -7.44
C ALA A 84 -9.86 -15.89 -7.81
N ASN A 85 -9.49 -15.99 -9.08
CA ASN A 85 -8.22 -15.46 -9.57
C ASN A 85 -8.39 -14.59 -10.83
N PRO A 86 -9.19 -13.50 -10.76
CA PRO A 86 -9.25 -12.52 -11.83
C PRO A 86 -7.96 -11.71 -11.89
N VAL A 87 -7.67 -11.11 -13.03
CA VAL A 87 -6.62 -10.09 -13.10
C VAL A 87 -7.09 -8.82 -12.39
N ILE A 88 -6.26 -8.26 -11.51
CA ILE A 88 -6.58 -7.00 -10.85
C ILE A 88 -6.06 -5.81 -11.68
N GLY A 89 -6.92 -4.84 -11.93
CA GLY A 89 -6.58 -3.55 -12.49
C GLY A 89 -6.64 -2.44 -11.44
N VAL A 90 -5.89 -1.36 -11.64
CA VAL A 90 -5.90 -0.20 -10.75
C VAL A 90 -6.10 1.09 -11.54
N LEU A 91 -7.12 1.86 -11.17
CA LEU A 91 -7.31 3.25 -11.58
C LEU A 91 -7.05 4.17 -10.38
N PRO A 92 -5.91 4.89 -10.37
CA PRO A 92 -5.41 5.63 -9.20
C PRO A 92 -6.19 6.94 -9.00
N CYS A 93 -7.32 6.88 -8.32
CA CYS A 93 -8.21 8.01 -8.06
C CYS A 93 -8.14 8.55 -6.63
N GLY A 94 -7.20 8.05 -5.82
CA GLY A 94 -6.91 8.50 -4.45
C GLY A 94 -5.78 9.52 -4.35
N ASN A 95 -5.35 9.81 -3.12
CA ASN A 95 -4.32 10.81 -2.83
C ASN A 95 -2.88 10.28 -3.06
N CYS A 96 -2.52 9.15 -2.46
CA CYS A 96 -1.17 8.56 -2.54
C CYS A 96 -1.06 7.63 -3.74
N ASN A 97 -1.89 6.60 -3.80
CA ASN A 97 -1.89 5.56 -4.83
C ASN A 97 -0.53 4.84 -4.90
N ASP A 98 -0.03 4.41 -3.74
CA ASP A 98 1.32 3.86 -3.57
C ASP A 98 1.55 2.58 -4.38
N VAL A 99 0.55 1.69 -4.39
CA VAL A 99 0.60 0.45 -5.20
C VAL A 99 0.61 0.78 -6.69
N ALA A 100 -0.29 1.64 -7.16
CA ALA A 100 -0.34 2.02 -8.57
C ALA A 100 0.98 2.67 -9.02
N MET A 101 1.58 3.52 -8.17
CA MET A 101 2.88 4.13 -8.44
C MET A 101 4.00 3.09 -8.49
N SER A 102 4.00 2.08 -7.61
CA SER A 102 4.97 0.98 -7.60
C SER A 102 4.87 0.12 -8.86
N LEU A 103 3.66 -0.04 -9.41
CA LEU A 103 3.39 -0.73 -10.69
C LEU A 103 3.66 0.15 -11.92
N GLY A 104 4.13 1.39 -11.73
CA GLY A 104 4.38 2.35 -12.80
C GLY A 104 3.13 2.93 -13.45
N ILE A 105 1.93 2.68 -12.90
CA ILE A 105 0.65 3.16 -13.45
C ILE A 105 0.58 4.68 -13.28
N PRO A 106 0.35 5.44 -14.37
CA PRO A 106 0.29 6.90 -14.31
C PRO A 106 -0.92 7.43 -13.54
N LYS A 107 -0.75 8.53 -12.80
CA LYS A 107 -1.87 9.19 -12.08
C LYS A 107 -2.92 9.79 -13.01
N LYS A 108 -2.57 10.10 -14.26
CA LYS A 108 -3.50 10.63 -15.25
C LYS A 108 -4.46 9.51 -15.68
N LEU A 109 -5.76 9.70 -15.44
CA LEU A 109 -6.80 8.69 -15.63
C LEU A 109 -6.77 8.06 -17.05
N ASP A 110 -6.69 8.86 -18.09
CA ASP A 110 -6.64 8.36 -19.47
C ASP A 110 -5.45 7.42 -19.72
N LYS A 111 -4.26 7.76 -19.16
CA LYS A 111 -3.07 6.92 -19.28
C LYS A 111 -3.15 5.66 -18.41
N ALA A 112 -3.85 5.72 -17.28
CA ALA A 112 -4.12 4.53 -16.46
C ALA A 112 -5.07 3.57 -17.17
N ILE A 113 -6.09 4.08 -17.88
CA ILE A 113 -6.97 3.27 -18.73
C ILE A 113 -6.15 2.60 -19.85
N ASP A 114 -5.18 3.30 -20.46
CA ASP A 114 -4.30 2.69 -21.46
C ASP A 114 -3.51 1.50 -20.90
N CYS A 115 -3.12 1.51 -19.64
CA CYS A 115 -2.49 0.35 -18.99
C CYS A 115 -3.46 -0.82 -18.88
N LEU A 116 -4.72 -0.58 -18.51
CA LEU A 116 -5.75 -1.62 -18.51
C LEU A 116 -5.97 -2.22 -19.92
N LEU A 117 -5.98 -1.38 -20.94
CA LEU A 117 -6.16 -1.84 -22.31
C LEU A 117 -4.97 -2.68 -22.84
N ARG A 118 -3.75 -2.41 -22.38
CA ARG A 118 -2.56 -3.20 -22.74
C ARG A 118 -2.51 -4.58 -22.09
N MET A 119 -3.11 -4.73 -20.91
CA MET A 119 -3.11 -5.98 -20.13
C MET A 119 -1.69 -6.55 -19.85
N ASN A 120 -0.71 -5.68 -19.66
CA ASN A 120 0.59 -6.13 -19.16
C ASN A 120 0.44 -6.52 -17.69
N THR A 121 0.70 -7.76 -17.35
CA THR A 121 0.49 -8.27 -16.00
C THR A 121 1.79 -8.65 -15.31
N THR A 122 1.74 -8.74 -13.99
CA THR A 122 2.79 -9.29 -13.14
C THR A 122 2.14 -9.98 -11.94
N ASN A 123 2.85 -10.89 -11.30
CA ASN A 123 2.46 -11.36 -9.97
C ASN A 123 2.72 -10.24 -8.96
N TYR A 124 1.84 -10.15 -7.98
CA TYR A 124 1.94 -9.19 -6.90
C TYR A 124 1.74 -9.91 -5.57
N ASP A 125 2.78 -9.95 -4.77
CA ASP A 125 2.77 -10.65 -3.49
C ASP A 125 1.83 -9.94 -2.49
N ILE A 126 1.29 -10.72 -1.56
CA ILE A 126 0.39 -10.22 -0.52
C ILE A 126 0.89 -10.70 0.84
N MET A 127 0.93 -9.83 1.81
CA MET A 127 1.17 -10.20 3.21
C MET A 127 -0.14 -10.71 3.83
N PHE A 128 -0.06 -11.78 4.61
CA PHE A 128 -1.22 -12.35 5.30
C PHE A 128 -0.91 -12.56 6.79
N ASP A 129 -1.76 -12.07 7.66
CA ASP A 129 -1.58 -12.13 9.11
C ASP A 129 -2.38 -13.23 9.81
N GLY A 130 -2.94 -14.16 9.04
CA GLY A 130 -3.84 -15.22 9.51
C GLY A 130 -5.32 -14.82 9.48
N LYS A 131 -5.63 -13.54 9.23
CA LYS A 131 -7.00 -13.01 9.21
C LYS A 131 -7.26 -12.12 8.01
N GLU A 132 -6.35 -11.19 7.72
CA GLU A 132 -6.51 -10.16 6.69
C GLU A 132 -5.31 -10.16 5.74
N TYR A 133 -5.59 -9.81 4.50
CA TYR A 133 -4.57 -9.63 3.46
C TYR A 133 -4.11 -8.18 3.43
N ILE A 134 -2.82 -7.97 3.62
CA ILE A 134 -2.18 -6.65 3.67
C ILE A 134 -1.49 -6.44 2.33
N THR A 135 -1.93 -5.44 1.60
CA THR A 135 -1.58 -5.24 0.20
C THR A 135 -0.17 -4.71 0.01
N TYR A 136 0.22 -3.68 0.78
CA TYR A 136 1.51 -3.05 0.48
C TYR A 136 2.37 -2.69 1.69
N SER A 137 1.81 -2.37 2.87
CA SER A 137 2.68 -1.90 3.95
C SER A 137 2.22 -2.17 5.38
N ILE A 138 3.19 -2.47 6.22
CA ILE A 138 3.06 -2.43 7.69
C ILE A 138 4.12 -1.48 8.20
N ALA A 139 3.73 -0.46 8.96
CA ALA A 139 4.69 0.50 9.50
C ALA A 139 4.35 0.95 10.93
N THR A 140 5.39 1.28 11.70
CA THR A 140 5.24 1.94 13.01
C THR A 140 6.39 2.89 13.28
N GLY A 141 6.23 3.69 14.31
CA GLY A 141 7.24 4.64 14.77
C GLY A 141 6.81 6.07 14.50
N TYR A 142 7.79 6.89 14.32
CA TYR A 142 7.65 8.34 14.28
C TYR A 142 6.61 8.87 13.26
N LEU A 143 6.59 8.30 12.05
CA LEU A 143 5.66 8.74 11.00
C LEU A 143 4.20 8.44 11.30
N VAL A 144 3.93 7.32 11.96
CA VAL A 144 2.56 6.91 12.29
C VAL A 144 1.87 7.97 13.16
N LYS A 145 2.59 8.58 14.10
CA LYS A 145 2.05 9.67 14.92
C LYS A 145 1.86 10.97 14.13
N SER A 146 2.76 11.27 13.20
CA SER A 146 2.71 12.51 12.42
C SER A 146 1.62 12.51 11.35
N THR A 147 1.31 11.37 10.76
CA THR A 147 0.24 11.24 9.75
C THR A 147 -1.14 11.57 10.33
N TYR A 148 -1.37 11.23 11.59
CA TYR A 148 -2.64 11.53 12.27
C TYR A 148 -2.68 12.91 12.95
N SER A 149 -1.53 13.55 13.18
CA SER A 149 -1.45 14.91 13.73
C SER A 149 -1.56 16.01 12.66
N ALA A 150 -1.44 15.66 11.39
CA ALA A 150 -1.64 16.59 10.28
C ALA A 150 -3.13 16.90 10.14
N THR A 151 -3.52 18.13 10.46
CA THR A 151 -4.90 18.60 10.31
C THR A 151 -5.30 18.62 8.83
N GLU A 152 -6.59 18.43 8.53
CA GLU A 152 -7.12 18.49 7.15
C GLU A 152 -6.76 19.79 6.44
N LYS A 153 -6.74 20.93 7.15
CA LYS A 153 -6.31 22.23 6.63
C LYS A 153 -4.85 22.22 6.16
N SER A 154 -3.94 21.54 6.88
CA SER A 154 -2.53 21.44 6.46
C SER A 154 -2.33 20.49 5.29
N LYS A 155 -3.13 19.42 5.19
CA LYS A 155 -3.15 18.50 4.04
C LYS A 155 -3.60 19.19 2.75
N GLN A 156 -4.61 20.04 2.85
CA GLN A 156 -5.12 20.83 1.70
C GLN A 156 -4.11 21.89 1.21
N LYS A 157 -3.40 22.55 2.15
CA LYS A 157 -2.49 23.66 1.82
C LYS A 157 -1.11 23.19 1.36
N PHE A 158 -0.58 22.12 1.92
CA PHE A 158 0.80 21.66 1.70
C PHE A 158 0.90 20.26 1.05
N GLY A 159 -0.22 19.61 0.74
CA GLY A 159 -0.22 18.28 0.11
C GLY A 159 0.67 17.29 0.86
N ARG A 160 1.53 16.57 0.12
CA ARG A 160 2.48 15.61 0.69
C ARG A 160 3.48 16.21 1.68
N PHE A 161 3.83 17.49 1.51
CA PHE A 161 4.72 18.21 2.43
C PHE A 161 4.10 18.44 3.81
N ALA A 162 2.77 18.41 3.95
CA ALA A 162 2.11 18.50 5.26
C ALA A 162 2.56 17.37 6.21
N TYR A 163 2.75 16.16 5.67
CA TYR A 163 3.26 15.04 6.44
C TYR A 163 4.71 15.26 6.88
N PHE A 164 5.53 15.84 6.01
CA PHE A 164 6.92 16.18 6.31
C PHE A 164 7.02 17.27 7.39
N ILE A 165 6.19 18.32 7.30
CA ILE A 165 6.14 19.40 8.31
C ILE A 165 5.63 18.87 9.65
N SER A 166 4.63 17.99 9.64
CA SER A 166 4.14 17.34 10.87
C SER A 166 5.20 16.41 11.46
N ALA A 167 5.94 15.69 10.64
CA ALA A 167 7.08 14.90 11.06
C ALA A 167 8.16 15.78 11.72
N LEU A 168 8.45 16.94 11.17
CA LEU A 168 9.40 17.91 11.72
C LEU A 168 8.99 18.41 13.11
N LYS A 169 7.70 18.72 13.30
CA LYS A 169 7.18 19.18 14.60
C LYS A 169 7.21 18.13 15.70
N CYS A 170 7.10 16.86 15.32
CA CYS A 170 7.18 15.75 16.27
C CYS A 170 8.62 15.31 16.61
N LEU A 171 9.65 15.88 15.99
CA LEU A 171 11.06 15.53 16.19
C LEU A 171 11.53 15.50 17.65
N PHE A 172 10.99 16.42 18.44
CA PHE A 172 11.38 16.58 19.84
C PHE A 172 10.65 15.61 20.79
N LYS A 173 9.66 14.86 20.32
CA LYS A 173 8.88 13.86 21.08
C LYS A 173 9.14 12.43 20.62
N LEU A 174 10.38 12.11 20.29
CA LEU A 174 10.78 10.79 19.83
C LEU A 174 10.60 9.73 20.95
N GLU A 175 9.47 9.06 20.94
CA GLU A 175 9.28 7.88 21.77
C GLU A 175 10.10 6.71 21.22
N SER A 176 10.61 5.96 22.14
CA SER A 176 11.32 4.71 21.89
C SER A 176 10.30 3.58 21.98
N ILE A 177 10.11 2.86 20.88
CA ILE A 177 9.17 1.73 20.84
C ILE A 177 9.96 0.44 21.00
N PRO A 178 9.88 -0.23 22.16
CA PRO A 178 10.47 -1.56 22.32
C PRO A 178 9.68 -2.58 21.53
N VAL A 179 10.37 -3.32 20.66
CA VAL A 179 9.80 -4.38 19.84
C VAL A 179 10.75 -5.56 19.75
N THR A 180 10.20 -6.74 19.58
CA THR A 180 10.93 -7.90 19.10
C THR A 180 10.41 -8.25 17.73
N ILE A 181 11.31 -8.33 16.74
CA ILE A 181 10.99 -8.71 15.37
C ILE A 181 11.74 -9.99 15.06
N THR A 182 11.03 -11.01 14.62
CA THR A 182 11.63 -12.22 14.08
C THR A 182 11.38 -12.26 12.58
N CYS A 183 12.43 -12.28 11.77
CA CYS A 183 12.35 -12.35 10.31
C CYS A 183 13.12 -13.57 9.82
N ASP A 184 12.45 -14.49 9.14
CA ASP A 184 13.04 -15.71 8.57
C ASP A 184 14.01 -16.39 9.57
N GLY A 185 13.56 -16.56 10.83
CA GLY A 185 14.32 -17.16 11.93
C GLY A 185 15.33 -16.23 12.62
N THR A 186 15.63 -15.05 12.08
CA THR A 186 16.53 -14.08 12.74
C THR A 186 15.75 -13.17 13.67
N ARG A 187 16.14 -13.13 14.95
CA ARG A 187 15.46 -12.33 15.99
C ARG A 187 16.20 -11.03 16.27
N TYR A 188 15.44 -9.93 16.30
CA TYR A 188 15.90 -8.58 16.61
C TYR A 188 15.12 -8.04 17.81
N HIS A 189 15.76 -7.88 18.96
CA HIS A 189 15.17 -7.21 20.13
C HIS A 189 15.75 -5.81 20.23
N ASN A 190 14.96 -4.77 19.94
CA ASN A 190 15.45 -3.40 19.87
C ASN A 190 14.40 -2.37 20.31
N LYS A 191 14.90 -1.23 20.76
CA LYS A 191 14.12 0.00 20.81
C LYS A 191 14.24 0.69 19.45
N ILE A 192 13.13 0.91 18.78
CA ILE A 192 13.09 1.45 17.41
C ILE A 192 12.60 2.90 17.37
N ALA A 193 13.08 3.64 16.38
CA ALA A 193 12.53 4.91 15.97
C ALA A 193 11.55 4.74 14.80
N TYR A 194 11.78 3.73 13.95
CA TYR A 194 10.95 3.43 12.77
C TYR A 194 11.08 1.97 12.37
N LEU A 195 9.97 1.41 11.93
CA LEU A 195 9.86 0.07 11.36
C LEU A 195 8.92 0.11 10.16
N MET A 196 9.28 -0.58 9.08
CA MET A 196 8.45 -0.74 7.90
C MET A 196 8.69 -2.10 7.26
N PHE A 197 7.60 -2.76 6.86
CA PHE A 197 7.57 -3.81 5.85
C PHE A 197 6.84 -3.23 4.65
N LEU A 198 7.44 -3.32 3.47
CA LEU A 198 6.92 -2.69 2.25
C LEU A 198 6.97 -3.67 1.09
N ASN A 199 5.83 -3.91 0.47
CA ASN A 199 5.71 -4.54 -0.83
C ASN A 199 5.61 -3.45 -1.90
N GLY A 200 6.63 -3.30 -2.73
CA GLY A 200 6.70 -2.27 -3.75
C GLY A 200 7.70 -1.16 -3.46
N GLU A 201 7.59 -0.08 -4.22
CA GLU A 201 8.55 1.01 -4.22
C GLU A 201 8.14 2.20 -3.34
N ASN A 202 6.82 2.38 -3.14
CA ASN A 202 6.27 3.63 -2.61
C ASN A 202 5.55 3.42 -1.28
N ALA A 203 5.68 4.39 -0.39
CA ALA A 203 4.89 4.48 0.82
C ALA A 203 4.62 5.96 1.17
N GLY A 204 3.34 6.29 1.42
CA GLY A 204 2.88 7.65 1.73
C GLY A 204 3.11 8.65 0.57
N GLY A 205 3.14 8.18 -0.67
CA GLY A 205 3.39 8.97 -1.87
C GLY A 205 4.88 9.25 -2.14
N PHE A 206 5.80 8.64 -1.40
CA PHE A 206 7.26 8.76 -1.59
C PHE A 206 7.84 7.48 -2.16
N LYS A 207 8.76 7.59 -3.11
CA LYS A 207 9.52 6.46 -3.62
C LYS A 207 10.66 6.12 -2.67
N LEU A 208 10.48 5.12 -1.81
CA LEU A 208 11.44 4.72 -0.79
C LEU A 208 12.37 3.61 -1.24
N VAL A 209 11.89 2.71 -2.08
CA VAL A 209 12.65 1.59 -2.64
C VAL A 209 12.76 1.79 -4.15
N LYS A 210 13.92 1.55 -4.73
CA LYS A 210 14.11 1.48 -6.18
C LYS A 210 14.18 0.03 -6.62
N ASP A 211 13.55 -0.27 -7.75
CA ASP A 211 13.62 -1.57 -8.39
C ASP A 211 13.12 -2.69 -7.45
N ALA A 212 12.01 -2.44 -6.72
CA ALA A 212 11.37 -3.46 -5.91
C ALA A 212 10.74 -4.52 -6.81
N ASP A 213 11.09 -5.78 -6.57
CA ASP A 213 10.36 -6.89 -7.14
C ASP A 213 9.14 -7.17 -6.26
N VAL A 214 7.95 -7.10 -6.83
CA VAL A 214 6.69 -7.24 -6.11
C VAL A 214 6.07 -8.64 -6.22
N GLY A 215 6.76 -9.56 -6.89
CA GLY A 215 6.30 -10.94 -7.13
C GLY A 215 7.37 -11.98 -6.87
N ASN A 216 8.33 -11.73 -5.97
CA ASN A 216 9.42 -12.64 -5.62
C ASN A 216 9.20 -13.37 -4.27
N GLY A 217 8.00 -13.27 -3.69
CA GLY A 217 7.65 -13.87 -2.40
C GLY A 217 8.27 -13.16 -1.20
N LYS A 218 8.74 -11.92 -1.33
CA LYS A 218 9.43 -11.18 -0.26
C LYS A 218 9.02 -9.72 -0.21
N VAL A 219 9.05 -9.17 0.99
CA VAL A 219 8.83 -7.74 1.23
C VAL A 219 10.09 -7.09 1.79
N LYS A 220 10.23 -5.79 1.58
CA LYS A 220 11.35 -5.01 2.10
C LYS A 220 11.12 -4.69 3.57
N PHE A 221 11.96 -5.23 4.44
CA PHE A 221 12.05 -4.91 5.86
C PHE A 221 13.04 -3.77 6.08
N VAL A 222 12.61 -2.71 6.73
CA VAL A 222 13.43 -1.56 7.12
C VAL A 222 13.21 -1.26 8.58
N MET A 223 14.27 -1.32 9.40
CA MET A 223 14.24 -0.96 10.81
C MET A 223 15.32 0.08 11.11
N ILE A 224 14.92 1.18 11.75
CA ILE A 224 15.83 2.20 12.27
C ILE A 224 15.78 2.11 13.80
N LYS A 225 16.88 1.68 14.41
CA LYS A 225 17.04 1.59 15.85
C LYS A 225 17.01 3.00 16.45
N ARG A 226 16.53 3.09 17.68
CA ARG A 226 16.56 4.34 18.45
C ARG A 226 18.00 4.71 18.80
N THR A 227 18.42 5.89 18.37
CA THR A 227 19.69 6.53 18.71
C THR A 227 19.42 7.96 19.20
N ASN A 228 20.37 8.86 19.06
CA ASN A 228 20.14 10.27 19.31
C ASN A 228 19.06 10.83 18.37
N ALA A 229 18.23 11.74 18.89
CA ALA A 229 17.09 12.32 18.14
C ALA A 229 17.52 12.98 16.82
N PHE A 230 18.62 13.71 16.85
CA PHE A 230 19.15 14.38 15.66
C PHE A 230 19.65 13.41 14.60
N ILE A 231 20.37 12.34 15.01
CA ILE A 231 20.84 11.30 14.10
C ILE A 231 19.65 10.57 13.45
N ASN A 232 18.66 10.19 14.25
CA ASN A 232 17.47 9.53 13.69
C ASN A 232 16.74 10.43 12.71
N PHE A 233 16.66 11.72 12.98
CA PHE A 233 16.07 12.70 12.09
C PHE A 233 16.81 12.80 10.75
N LEU A 234 18.13 12.98 10.79
CA LEU A 234 18.93 13.04 9.56
C LEU A 234 18.82 11.72 8.75
N THR A 235 18.84 10.58 9.44
CA THR A 235 18.64 9.27 8.81
C THR A 235 17.29 9.18 8.12
N PHE A 236 16.27 9.68 8.78
CA PHE A 236 14.90 9.70 8.29
C PHE A 236 14.74 10.62 7.06
N ILE A 237 15.22 11.87 7.14
CA ILE A 237 15.21 12.79 5.98
C ILE A 237 15.94 12.16 4.81
N LYS A 238 17.13 11.60 5.04
CA LYS A 238 17.91 10.97 4.00
C LYS A 238 17.17 9.80 3.33
N MET A 239 16.45 9.00 4.12
CA MET A 239 15.61 7.92 3.61
C MET A 239 14.50 8.44 2.70
N PHE A 240 13.78 9.48 3.13
CA PHE A 240 12.66 10.04 2.35
C PHE A 240 13.11 10.79 1.09
N MET A 241 14.25 11.48 1.15
CA MET A 241 14.78 12.23 0.00
C MET A 241 15.47 11.33 -1.03
N PHE A 242 16.19 10.30 -0.57
CA PHE A 242 17.10 9.51 -1.42
C PHE A 242 16.83 8.00 -1.40
N GLY A 243 15.78 7.58 -0.70
CA GLY A 243 15.39 6.17 -0.57
C GLY A 243 16.20 5.38 0.45
N VAL A 244 15.74 4.16 0.73
CA VAL A 244 16.33 3.28 1.78
C VAL A 244 17.78 2.89 1.47
N LYS A 245 18.18 2.79 0.21
CA LYS A 245 19.58 2.48 -0.15
C LYS A 245 20.57 3.53 0.40
N SER A 246 20.13 4.78 0.55
CA SER A 246 20.97 5.88 1.03
C SER A 246 21.39 5.75 2.49
N ILE A 247 20.61 5.07 3.30
CA ILE A 247 20.85 4.88 4.74
C ILE A 247 21.44 3.51 5.10
N ARG A 248 21.64 2.63 4.11
CA ARG A 248 22.05 1.23 4.30
C ARG A 248 23.33 1.05 5.11
N LYS A 249 24.28 1.98 5.01
CA LYS A 249 25.57 1.90 5.71
C LYS A 249 25.51 2.39 7.15
N HIS A 250 24.40 2.94 7.61
CA HIS A 250 24.28 3.48 8.97
C HIS A 250 24.12 2.35 9.99
N LYS A 251 24.90 2.35 11.08
CA LYS A 251 24.94 1.28 12.10
C LYS A 251 23.61 1.01 12.80
N SER A 252 22.72 2.02 12.86
CA SER A 252 21.38 1.87 13.45
C SER A 252 20.33 1.35 12.48
N VAL A 253 20.68 1.07 11.22
CA VAL A 253 19.72 0.70 10.18
C VAL A 253 19.90 -0.77 9.82
N ILE A 254 18.77 -1.47 9.73
CA ILE A 254 18.69 -2.83 9.18
C ILE A 254 17.75 -2.78 7.99
N ILE A 255 18.20 -3.28 6.85
CA ILE A 255 17.43 -3.42 5.61
C ILE A 255 17.63 -4.83 5.09
N ARG A 256 16.53 -5.57 4.91
CA ARG A 256 16.52 -6.94 4.35
C ARG A 256 15.28 -7.16 3.48
N GLU A 257 15.29 -8.23 2.73
CA GLU A 257 14.10 -8.83 2.15
C GLU A 257 13.71 -10.02 3.02
N VAL A 258 12.43 -10.14 3.31
CA VAL A 258 11.91 -11.17 4.23
C VAL A 258 10.62 -11.76 3.69
N GLN A 259 10.42 -13.05 3.97
CA GLN A 259 9.22 -13.79 3.58
C GLN A 259 8.27 -13.99 4.76
N ASN A 260 8.82 -14.37 5.92
CA ASN A 260 8.04 -14.60 7.12
C ASN A 260 8.53 -13.69 8.22
N PHE A 261 7.62 -13.05 8.93
CA PHE A 261 8.03 -12.23 10.06
C PHE A 261 6.96 -12.19 11.17
N GLU A 262 7.45 -11.99 12.38
CA GLU A 262 6.64 -11.81 13.57
C GLU A 262 7.02 -10.52 14.26
N ILE A 263 6.03 -9.79 14.74
CA ILE A 263 6.18 -8.53 15.46
C ILE A 263 5.60 -8.71 16.85
N GLU A 264 6.42 -8.57 17.89
CA GLU A 264 6.00 -8.44 19.30
C GLU A 264 6.12 -6.96 19.69
N ASN A 265 5.01 -6.34 20.06
CA ASN A 265 4.88 -4.92 20.36
C ASN A 265 4.79 -4.73 21.87
N HIS A 266 5.91 -4.46 22.52
CA HIS A 266 6.00 -4.37 23.99
C HIS A 266 5.53 -3.02 24.57
N ALA A 267 5.25 -2.02 23.71
CA ALA A 267 4.81 -0.68 24.12
C ALA A 267 3.34 -0.38 23.81
N ASN A 268 2.58 -1.37 23.34
CA ASN A 268 1.22 -1.15 22.81
C ASN A 268 1.17 0.03 21.80
N ALA A 269 2.24 0.19 21.01
CA ALA A 269 2.35 1.23 20.00
C ALA A 269 1.35 0.99 18.88
N SER A 270 0.95 2.06 18.23
CA SER A 270 0.09 1.96 17.02
C SER A 270 0.93 1.63 15.80
N PHE A 271 0.38 0.76 14.97
CA PHE A 271 0.88 0.43 13.65
C PHE A 271 -0.08 0.97 12.59
N ILE A 272 0.41 1.14 11.37
CA ILE A 272 -0.38 1.38 10.18
C ILE A 272 -0.25 0.15 9.29
N LEU A 273 -1.37 -0.44 8.91
CA LEU A 273 -1.49 -1.48 7.89
C LEU A 273 -2.29 -0.88 6.72
N ASP A 274 -1.67 -0.82 5.55
CA ASP A 274 -2.28 -0.26 4.33
C ASP A 274 -2.99 1.09 4.52
N GLY A 275 -2.46 1.92 5.43
CA GLY A 275 -3.02 3.23 5.77
C GLY A 275 -3.97 3.24 6.97
N GLU A 276 -4.38 2.08 7.50
CA GLU A 276 -5.26 1.98 8.66
C GLU A 276 -4.48 1.83 9.95
N LYS A 277 -4.92 2.55 10.99
CA LYS A 277 -4.29 2.51 12.30
C LYS A 277 -4.84 1.38 13.15
N ILE A 278 -3.96 0.47 13.54
CA ILE A 278 -4.30 -0.66 14.41
C ILE A 278 -3.38 -0.72 15.63
N LYS A 279 -3.79 -1.51 16.61
CA LYS A 279 -2.98 -1.92 17.76
C LYS A 279 -3.03 -3.43 17.91
N PHE A 280 -1.88 -4.01 18.26
CA PHE A 280 -1.75 -5.43 18.59
C PHE A 280 -0.55 -5.61 19.52
N LEU A 281 -0.53 -6.70 20.26
CA LEU A 281 0.61 -7.11 21.08
C LEU A 281 1.56 -8.00 20.29
N LYS A 282 1.00 -8.92 19.49
CA LYS A 282 1.75 -9.85 18.66
C LYS A 282 1.05 -10.02 17.33
N LYS A 283 1.80 -10.09 16.25
CA LYS A 283 1.30 -10.34 14.91
C LYS A 283 2.33 -11.14 14.10
N SER A 284 1.93 -12.28 13.59
CA SER A 284 2.73 -13.09 12.66
C SER A 284 2.22 -12.83 11.25
N VAL A 285 3.12 -12.69 10.30
CA VAL A 285 2.80 -12.35 8.91
C VAL A 285 3.64 -13.21 7.98
N GLN A 286 2.98 -13.76 6.97
CA GLN A 286 3.60 -14.50 5.87
C GLN A 286 3.38 -13.74 4.56
N VAL A 287 4.39 -13.70 3.72
CA VAL A 287 4.25 -13.23 2.34
C VAL A 287 3.82 -14.41 1.47
N LEU A 288 2.68 -14.28 0.82
CA LEU A 288 2.10 -15.27 -0.05
C LEU A 288 2.20 -14.83 -1.51
N GLU A 289 2.24 -15.78 -2.42
CA GLU A 289 1.89 -15.50 -3.81
C GLU A 289 0.44 -14.98 -3.82
N GLY A 290 0.27 -13.76 -4.29
CA GLY A 290 -0.99 -13.04 -4.14
C GLY A 290 -1.82 -13.06 -5.41
N VAL A 291 -1.87 -11.92 -6.10
CA VAL A 291 -2.75 -11.70 -7.23
C VAL A 291 -1.98 -11.41 -8.52
N THR A 292 -2.57 -11.77 -9.66
CA THR A 292 -2.11 -11.24 -10.95
C THR A 292 -2.63 -9.81 -11.10
N ILE A 293 -1.72 -8.84 -11.30
CA ILE A 293 -2.08 -7.42 -11.35
C ILE A 293 -1.54 -6.76 -12.62
N ILE A 294 -2.28 -5.78 -13.15
CA ILE A 294 -1.86 -5.01 -14.31
C ILE A 294 -0.79 -3.98 -13.90
N LYS A 295 0.27 -3.89 -14.69
CA LYS A 295 1.30 -2.86 -14.59
C LYS A 295 1.42 -2.03 -15.86
N LYS A 296 2.22 -0.98 -15.82
CA LYS A 296 2.52 -0.16 -17.01
C LYS A 296 3.24 -0.95 -18.09
#